data_c9caf41729c56ef90e7996304916e200
#
_entry.id   c9caf41729c56ef90e7996304916e200
#
_cell.length_a   1.000
_cell.length_b   1.000
_cell.length_c   1.000
_cell.angle_alpha   90.00
_cell.angle_beta   90.00
_cell.angle_gamma   90.00
#
_symmetry.space_group_name_H-M   'P 1'
#
loop_
_entity.id
_entity.type
_entity.pdbx_description
1 polymer ?
#
loop_
_entity_poly.entity_id
_entity_poly.type
_entity_poly.pdbx_seq_one_letter_code
_entity_poly.pdbx_strand_id
1 'polypeptide(L)'
;MSLADAQGRAAAPQSAAPLAPCAREDAGAEMTRGGELEERIEQRIATRDERVHILTGAICNNNCVFCMEEDRDGRYETNSKTDDALVRFILEQKQGAEEVCFTSGEPTTNPRLPHWVKWAKEAGVRRVSVMTNGRALSYEKYARALIAAGMNRFYISIHGHTKRLHEGLTRTPESFEQTLAGLDVVAKYARYGVELHTSTVLTRRNLPFLAEIYEFLRAHGVDQVVFNVMQANGRADTYFEHIFPTYTETAGHMARFLEAASLREERVQAFLVDIPLCTTTTLPDFNRGYVESYVHFEPAVNGEGLIPAETLLRRKTELDGRELVAIARSDLDGAERSKREECKQCRYDAQCEGVWNNYLRRHGWDEFIPVS
;
A
#
# COMPACT_ATOMS: atom_id res chain seq x y z
N MET A 1 -1.16 52.84 -54.73
CA MET A 1 -2.27 51.95 -55.13
C MET A 1 -2.56 51.03 -53.99
N SER A 2 -3.76 51.10 -53.57
CA SER A 2 -4.43 50.60 -52.33
C SER A 2 -4.37 49.14 -52.12
N LEU A 3 -4.09 48.75 -50.86
CA LEU A 3 -4.37 47.45 -50.28
C LEU A 3 -5.63 47.60 -49.41
N ALA A 4 -6.67 46.95 -49.77
CA ALA A 4 -7.89 46.85 -48.98
C ALA A 4 -8.29 45.39 -48.80
N ASP A 5 -8.54 45.06 -47.51
CA ASP A 5 -9.49 44.11 -46.95
C ASP A 5 -9.43 42.61 -47.30
N ALA A 6 -8.95 41.84 -46.31
CA ALA A 6 -9.49 40.50 -46.02
C ALA A 6 -9.59 40.33 -44.48
N GLN A 7 -10.72 40.75 -43.92
CA GLN A 7 -11.10 40.41 -42.54
C GLN A 7 -11.67 38.97 -42.50
N GLY A 8 -10.85 38.00 -42.08
CA GLY A 8 -11.29 36.68 -41.67
C GLY A 8 -11.79 36.73 -40.23
N ARG A 9 -13.08 36.58 -40.01
CA ARG A 9 -13.69 36.43 -38.67
C ARG A 9 -13.26 35.10 -38.06
N ALA A 10 -12.48 35.16 -36.99
CA ALA A 10 -12.26 34.03 -36.11
C ALA A 10 -13.54 33.72 -35.33
N ALA A 11 -14.05 32.49 -35.48
CA ALA A 11 -15.15 31.98 -34.68
C ALA A 11 -14.70 31.81 -33.22
N ALA A 12 -15.47 32.38 -32.31
CA ALA A 12 -15.28 32.20 -30.87
C ALA A 12 -15.52 30.74 -30.47
N PRO A 13 -14.78 30.19 -29.50
CA PRO A 13 -15.06 28.86 -29.01
C PRO A 13 -16.40 28.84 -28.27
N GLN A 14 -17.24 27.87 -28.62
CA GLN A 14 -18.50 27.59 -27.94
C GLN A 14 -18.26 27.33 -26.45
N SER A 15 -18.97 28.06 -25.60
CA SER A 15 -18.97 27.90 -24.16
C SER A 15 -19.44 26.49 -23.78
N ALA A 16 -18.62 25.78 -23.02
CA ALA A 16 -19.03 24.54 -22.39
C ALA A 16 -20.26 24.83 -21.50
N ALA A 17 -21.29 24.03 -21.66
CA ALA A 17 -22.48 24.07 -20.82
C ALA A 17 -22.11 23.94 -19.32
N PRO A 18 -22.77 24.72 -18.44
CA PRO A 18 -22.54 24.57 -17.01
C PRO A 18 -23.05 23.19 -16.54
N LEU A 19 -22.16 22.44 -15.88
CA LEU A 19 -22.56 21.25 -15.16
C LEU A 19 -23.61 21.63 -14.12
N ALA A 20 -24.74 20.94 -14.13
CA ALA A 20 -25.83 21.15 -13.18
C ALA A 20 -25.30 21.07 -11.74
N PRO A 21 -25.78 21.91 -10.82
CA PRO A 21 -25.41 21.83 -9.42
C PRO A 21 -25.93 20.51 -8.85
N CYS A 22 -25.02 19.66 -8.42
CA CYS A 22 -25.37 18.47 -7.66
C CYS A 22 -26.01 18.93 -6.34
N ALA A 23 -27.24 18.49 -6.11
CA ALA A 23 -27.98 18.78 -4.91
C ALA A 23 -27.15 18.40 -3.67
N ARG A 24 -27.17 19.26 -2.66
CA ARG A 24 -26.66 18.96 -1.34
C ARG A 24 -27.55 17.85 -0.76
N GLU A 25 -27.06 16.63 -0.80
CA GLU A 25 -27.64 15.56 0.01
C GLU A 25 -27.04 15.64 1.42
N ASP A 26 -27.94 15.61 2.37
CA ASP A 26 -27.83 15.90 3.78
C ASP A 26 -26.76 15.10 4.55
N ALA A 27 -26.43 15.58 5.76
CA ALA A 27 -25.54 14.98 6.74
C ALA A 27 -25.83 13.49 7.13
N GLY A 28 -26.94 12.92 6.66
CA GLY A 28 -27.24 11.49 6.71
C GLY A 28 -26.40 10.61 5.76
N ALA A 29 -25.82 11.19 4.71
CA ALA A 29 -25.01 10.45 3.75
C ALA A 29 -23.57 10.17 4.21
N GLU A 30 -23.05 10.93 5.17
CA GLU A 30 -21.73 10.69 5.75
C GLU A 30 -21.72 9.48 6.70
N MET A 31 -22.82 9.27 7.45
CA MET A 31 -22.98 8.08 8.31
C MET A 31 -23.13 6.78 7.50
N THR A 32 -23.78 6.83 6.34
CA THR A 32 -23.92 5.66 5.47
C THR A 32 -22.61 5.28 4.79
N ARG A 33 -21.79 6.25 4.35
CA ARG A 33 -20.48 5.98 3.74
C ARG A 33 -19.49 5.30 4.69
N GLY A 34 -19.48 5.70 5.95
CA GLY A 34 -18.66 5.04 6.98
C GLY A 34 -19.06 3.58 7.18
N GLY A 35 -20.38 3.29 7.27
CA GLY A 35 -20.92 1.93 7.40
C GLY A 35 -20.60 1.05 6.19
N GLU A 36 -20.80 1.56 4.99
CA GLU A 36 -20.45 0.84 3.75
C GLU A 36 -18.95 0.55 3.63
N LEU A 37 -18.10 1.46 4.06
CA LEU A 37 -16.66 1.24 4.05
C LEU A 37 -16.23 0.14 5.02
N GLU A 38 -16.78 0.14 6.24
CA GLU A 38 -16.50 -0.90 7.24
C GLU A 38 -17.04 -2.26 6.80
N GLU A 39 -18.27 -2.33 6.33
CA GLU A 39 -18.85 -3.57 5.82
C GLU A 39 -17.99 -4.12 4.66
N ARG A 40 -17.51 -3.26 3.76
CA ARG A 40 -16.59 -3.64 2.69
C ARG A 40 -15.22 -4.10 3.20
N ILE A 41 -14.70 -3.49 4.27
CA ILE A 41 -13.44 -3.90 4.89
C ILE A 41 -13.63 -5.23 5.61
N GLU A 42 -14.70 -5.41 6.36
CA GLU A 42 -15.04 -6.68 6.99
C GLU A 42 -15.22 -7.81 5.97
N GLN A 43 -15.91 -7.54 4.85
CA GLN A 43 -16.02 -8.48 3.75
C GLN A 43 -14.65 -8.82 3.14
N ARG A 44 -13.75 -7.84 2.96
CA ARG A 44 -12.40 -8.08 2.45
C ARG A 44 -11.56 -8.92 3.41
N ILE A 45 -11.67 -8.69 4.71
CA ILE A 45 -11.04 -9.53 5.74
C ILE A 45 -11.59 -10.97 5.66
N ALA A 46 -12.90 -11.11 5.50
CA ALA A 46 -13.57 -12.40 5.44
C ALA A 46 -13.31 -13.16 4.12
N THR A 47 -13.30 -12.45 2.98
CA THR A 47 -13.17 -13.06 1.64
C THR A 47 -11.74 -13.16 1.15
N ARG A 48 -10.78 -12.46 1.79
CA ARG A 48 -9.38 -12.36 1.34
C ARG A 48 -9.30 -12.01 -0.14
N ASP A 49 -9.98 -10.95 -0.58
CA ASP A 49 -9.97 -10.50 -1.98
C ASP A 49 -8.53 -10.35 -2.48
N GLU A 50 -8.15 -11.21 -3.40
CA GLU A 50 -6.82 -11.20 -3.98
C GLU A 50 -6.70 -10.02 -4.93
N ARG A 51 -5.63 -9.23 -4.76
CA ARG A 51 -5.26 -8.18 -5.70
C ARG A 51 -4.00 -8.57 -6.45
N VAL A 52 -3.84 -8.04 -7.65
CA VAL A 52 -2.63 -8.26 -8.45
C VAL A 52 -1.68 -7.10 -8.28
N HIS A 53 -0.46 -7.39 -7.87
CA HIS A 53 0.62 -6.41 -7.79
C HIS A 53 1.40 -6.37 -9.12
N ILE A 54 1.63 -5.17 -9.62
CA ILE A 54 2.56 -4.91 -10.73
C ILE A 54 3.78 -4.19 -10.14
N LEU A 55 4.90 -4.87 -10.15
CA LEU A 55 6.18 -4.35 -9.67
C LEU A 55 6.75 -3.39 -10.72
N THR A 56 6.80 -2.10 -10.42
CA THR A 56 7.12 -1.07 -11.43
C THR A 56 8.60 -0.79 -11.61
N GLY A 57 9.43 -1.33 -10.74
CA GLY A 57 10.88 -1.19 -10.78
C GLY A 57 11.49 -0.89 -9.42
N ALA A 58 12.83 -0.92 -9.35
CA ALA A 58 13.59 -0.73 -8.12
C ALA A 58 13.90 0.73 -7.79
N ILE A 59 13.71 1.66 -8.73
CA ILE A 59 14.06 3.07 -8.54
C ILE A 59 13.15 3.66 -7.48
N CYS A 60 13.77 4.29 -6.47
CA CYS A 60 13.06 5.02 -5.42
C CYS A 60 13.81 6.31 -5.08
N ASN A 61 13.08 7.40 -4.95
CA ASN A 61 13.61 8.70 -4.56
C ASN A 61 13.64 8.93 -3.03
N ASN A 62 13.30 7.89 -2.22
CA ASN A 62 13.52 7.84 -0.77
C ASN A 62 14.63 6.83 -0.41
N ASN A 63 15.16 6.96 0.83
CA ASN A 63 16.23 6.12 1.37
C ASN A 63 15.86 5.53 2.75
N CYS A 64 14.65 4.99 2.90
CA CYS A 64 14.06 4.57 4.17
C CYS A 64 14.94 3.56 4.93
N VAL A 65 15.06 3.73 6.26
CA VAL A 65 15.83 2.82 7.13
C VAL A 65 15.20 1.44 7.25
N PHE A 66 13.89 1.33 7.05
CA PHE A 66 13.08 0.13 7.18
C PHE A 66 12.76 -0.52 5.82
N CYS A 67 13.41 -0.09 4.73
CA CYS A 67 13.14 -0.66 3.42
C CYS A 67 13.43 -2.17 3.44
N MET A 68 12.43 -2.98 3.15
CA MET A 68 12.56 -4.44 3.06
C MET A 68 13.43 -4.86 1.87
N GLU A 69 13.73 -3.94 1.02
CA GLU A 69 14.48 -4.14 -0.20
C GLU A 69 15.98 -3.94 0.07
N GLU A 70 16.77 -4.99 -0.17
CA GLU A 70 18.12 -5.12 0.36
C GLU A 70 19.14 -4.30 -0.40
N ASP A 71 19.22 -4.48 -1.66
CA ASP A 71 20.23 -3.87 -2.50
C ASP A 71 19.62 -3.05 -3.63
N ARG A 72 19.88 -1.74 -3.63
CA ARG A 72 19.43 -0.87 -4.70
C ARG A 72 20.00 -1.27 -6.05
N ASP A 73 21.22 -1.73 -6.09
CA ASP A 73 21.94 -2.01 -7.35
C ASP A 73 21.51 -3.34 -7.93
N GLY A 74 21.46 -4.42 -7.14
CA GLY A 74 20.95 -5.72 -7.58
C GLY A 74 19.48 -5.70 -7.98
N ARG A 75 18.68 -4.89 -7.30
CA ARG A 75 17.28 -4.65 -7.65
C ARG A 75 17.11 -3.87 -8.92
N TYR A 76 17.97 -2.90 -9.15
CA TYR A 76 17.98 -2.15 -10.40
C TYR A 76 18.08 -3.09 -11.59
N GLU A 77 18.90 -4.12 -11.50
CA GLU A 77 19.02 -5.15 -12.53
C GLU A 77 17.78 -6.03 -12.66
N THR A 78 17.16 -6.41 -11.54
CA THR A 78 15.99 -7.30 -11.52
C THR A 78 14.72 -6.58 -11.94
N ASN A 79 14.45 -5.41 -11.39
CA ASN A 79 13.19 -4.66 -11.64
C ASN A 79 13.25 -3.75 -12.88
N SER A 80 14.43 -3.49 -13.45
CA SER A 80 14.52 -2.79 -14.74
C SER A 80 13.90 -3.58 -15.89
N LYS A 81 13.52 -4.85 -15.65
CA LYS A 81 12.89 -5.74 -16.62
C LYS A 81 11.38 -5.63 -16.72
N THR A 82 10.72 -4.82 -15.87
CA THR A 82 9.29 -4.56 -16.03
C THR A 82 9.09 -3.65 -17.23
N ASP A 83 8.50 -4.19 -18.26
CA ASP A 83 8.22 -3.54 -19.53
C ASP A 83 6.72 -3.63 -19.88
N ASP A 84 6.36 -3.02 -21.00
CA ASP A 84 5.00 -2.99 -21.49
C ASP A 84 4.42 -4.39 -21.76
N ALA A 85 5.26 -5.33 -22.24
CA ALA A 85 4.82 -6.69 -22.54
C ALA A 85 4.45 -7.44 -21.26
N LEU A 86 5.28 -7.33 -20.21
CA LEU A 86 4.99 -7.93 -18.91
C LEU A 86 3.73 -7.34 -18.26
N VAL A 87 3.55 -6.01 -18.31
CA VAL A 87 2.35 -5.39 -17.75
C VAL A 87 1.08 -5.86 -18.48
N ARG A 88 1.09 -5.93 -19.81
CA ARG A 88 -0.04 -6.45 -20.59
C ARG A 88 -0.33 -7.91 -20.23
N PHE A 89 0.69 -8.74 -20.17
CA PHE A 89 0.58 -10.15 -19.77
C PHE A 89 -0.06 -10.28 -18.38
N ILE A 90 0.40 -9.52 -17.38
CA ILE A 90 -0.17 -9.53 -16.03
C ILE A 90 -1.65 -9.13 -16.05
N LEU A 91 -2.01 -8.10 -16.81
CA LEU A 91 -3.39 -7.65 -16.94
C LEU A 91 -4.29 -8.70 -17.60
N GLU A 92 -3.77 -9.51 -18.52
CA GLU A 92 -4.46 -10.65 -19.12
C GLU A 92 -4.63 -11.79 -18.11
N GLN A 93 -3.63 -12.02 -17.24
CA GLN A 93 -3.63 -13.09 -16.24
C GLN A 93 -4.37 -12.75 -14.94
N LYS A 94 -4.89 -11.55 -14.76
CA LYS A 94 -5.48 -11.06 -13.48
C LYS A 94 -6.66 -11.88 -12.92
N GLN A 95 -7.17 -12.85 -13.67
CA GLN A 95 -8.13 -13.88 -13.23
C GLN A 95 -9.34 -13.35 -12.43
N GLY A 96 -9.86 -12.18 -12.80
CA GLY A 96 -11.00 -11.57 -12.12
C GLY A 96 -10.65 -10.77 -10.87
N ALA A 97 -9.37 -10.57 -10.56
CA ALA A 97 -8.96 -9.68 -9.48
C ALA A 97 -9.64 -8.31 -9.60
N GLU A 98 -10.24 -7.85 -8.52
CA GLU A 98 -10.94 -6.56 -8.49
C GLU A 98 -9.99 -5.36 -8.46
N GLU A 99 -8.78 -5.59 -7.96
CA GLU A 99 -7.77 -4.54 -7.78
C GLU A 99 -6.46 -4.92 -8.46
N VAL A 100 -5.88 -3.97 -9.17
CA VAL A 100 -4.50 -4.00 -9.64
C VAL A 100 -3.76 -2.86 -8.95
N CYS A 101 -2.64 -3.19 -8.28
CA CYS A 101 -1.85 -2.25 -7.51
C CYS A 101 -0.44 -2.13 -8.09
N PHE A 102 -0.05 -0.93 -8.48
CA PHE A 102 1.32 -0.62 -8.88
C PHE A 102 2.18 -0.37 -7.64
N THR A 103 3.27 -1.12 -7.50
CA THR A 103 4.13 -1.09 -6.30
C THR A 103 5.59 -1.36 -6.67
N SER A 104 6.45 -1.53 -5.68
CA SER A 104 7.90 -1.74 -5.76
C SER A 104 8.71 -0.52 -6.19
N GLY A 105 9.82 -0.27 -5.51
CA GLY A 105 10.56 0.98 -5.61
C GLY A 105 9.69 2.19 -5.29
N GLU A 106 9.59 3.12 -6.22
CA GLU A 106 8.62 4.22 -6.21
C GLU A 106 7.94 4.30 -7.58
N PRO A 107 6.70 3.81 -7.71
CA PRO A 107 6.02 3.72 -9.00
C PRO A 107 5.90 5.05 -9.75
N THR A 108 5.75 6.16 -9.01
CA THR A 108 5.58 7.49 -9.63
C THR A 108 6.86 8.02 -10.28
N THR A 109 8.00 7.37 -10.09
CA THR A 109 9.24 7.67 -10.82
C THR A 109 9.29 7.00 -12.19
N ASN A 110 8.41 6.01 -12.45
CA ASN A 110 8.36 5.33 -13.73
C ASN A 110 7.53 6.14 -14.74
N PRO A 111 8.13 6.59 -15.87
CA PRO A 111 7.43 7.41 -16.85
C PRO A 111 6.31 6.67 -17.58
N ARG A 112 6.29 5.33 -17.53
CA ARG A 112 5.26 4.50 -18.15
C ARG A 112 4.00 4.36 -17.29
N LEU A 113 4.05 4.68 -16.00
CA LEU A 113 2.94 4.48 -15.07
C LEU A 113 1.59 5.01 -15.58
N PRO A 114 1.47 6.22 -16.14
CA PRO A 114 0.17 6.69 -16.63
C PRO A 114 -0.41 5.84 -17.77
N HIS A 115 0.45 5.26 -18.61
CA HIS A 115 0.02 4.34 -19.67
C HIS A 115 -0.47 3.01 -19.12
N TRP A 116 0.26 2.46 -18.14
CA TRP A 116 -0.11 1.20 -17.49
C TRP A 116 -1.40 1.32 -16.69
N VAL A 117 -1.62 2.45 -16.03
CA VAL A 117 -2.89 2.77 -15.35
C VAL A 117 -4.05 2.78 -16.35
N LYS A 118 -3.86 3.40 -17.50
CA LYS A 118 -4.87 3.43 -18.58
C LYS A 118 -5.18 2.01 -19.08
N TRP A 119 -4.16 1.17 -19.29
CA TRP A 119 -4.36 -0.21 -19.71
C TRP A 119 -5.10 -1.05 -18.65
N ALA A 120 -4.79 -0.87 -17.38
CA ALA A 120 -5.52 -1.52 -16.30
C ALA A 120 -7.01 -1.14 -16.31
N LYS A 121 -7.31 0.15 -16.52
CA LYS A 121 -8.68 0.63 -16.66
C LYS A 121 -9.38 0.05 -17.88
N GLU A 122 -8.71 0.02 -19.04
CA GLU A 122 -9.21 -0.56 -20.29
C GLU A 122 -9.44 -2.08 -20.16
N ALA A 123 -8.64 -2.78 -19.37
CA ALA A 123 -8.81 -4.19 -19.02
C ALA A 123 -9.99 -4.46 -18.06
N GLY A 124 -10.76 -3.43 -17.70
CA GLY A 124 -11.94 -3.54 -16.85
C GLY A 124 -11.65 -3.66 -15.35
N VAL A 125 -10.43 -3.32 -14.89
CA VAL A 125 -10.10 -3.32 -13.48
C VAL A 125 -10.94 -2.26 -12.75
N ARG A 126 -11.62 -2.67 -11.69
CA ARG A 126 -12.49 -1.78 -10.92
C ARG A 126 -11.68 -0.81 -10.05
N ARG A 127 -10.67 -1.32 -9.36
CA ARG A 127 -9.74 -0.56 -8.52
C ARG A 127 -8.35 -0.57 -9.12
N VAL A 128 -7.90 0.58 -9.58
CA VAL A 128 -6.53 0.78 -10.02
C VAL A 128 -5.82 1.61 -8.96
N SER A 129 -4.86 1.01 -8.29
CA SER A 129 -4.21 1.61 -7.12
C SER A 129 -2.69 1.73 -7.28
N VAL A 130 -2.09 2.53 -6.41
CA VAL A 130 -0.65 2.69 -6.31
C VAL A 130 -0.20 2.73 -4.85
N MET A 131 0.87 2.01 -4.52
CA MET A 131 1.64 2.21 -3.28
C MET A 131 2.79 3.14 -3.60
N THR A 132 2.80 4.34 -2.99
CA THR A 132 3.75 5.40 -3.33
C THR A 132 4.17 6.17 -2.09
N ASN A 133 5.36 6.75 -2.13
CA ASN A 133 5.79 7.72 -1.12
C ASN A 133 5.11 9.09 -1.29
N GLY A 134 4.31 9.28 -2.32
CA GLY A 134 3.47 10.46 -2.54
C GLY A 134 4.19 11.71 -3.04
N ARG A 135 5.52 11.74 -3.07
CA ARG A 135 6.30 12.95 -3.36
C ARG A 135 6.00 13.55 -4.75
N ALA A 136 5.92 12.71 -5.79
CA ALA A 136 5.62 13.18 -7.13
C ALA A 136 4.17 13.66 -7.28
N LEU A 137 3.26 13.25 -6.40
CA LEU A 137 1.87 13.69 -6.40
C LEU A 137 1.71 15.15 -5.96
N SER A 138 2.75 15.76 -5.34
CA SER A 138 2.81 17.21 -5.06
C SER A 138 2.69 18.05 -6.34
N TYR A 139 3.08 17.50 -7.47
CA TYR A 139 2.82 18.08 -8.78
C TYR A 139 1.38 17.77 -9.21
N GLU A 140 0.44 18.66 -8.89
CA GLU A 140 -1.00 18.44 -9.13
C GLU A 140 -1.31 18.01 -10.58
N LYS A 141 -0.60 18.53 -11.56
CA LYS A 141 -0.76 18.14 -12.96
C LYS A 141 -0.50 16.63 -13.17
N TYR A 142 0.50 16.08 -12.48
CA TYR A 142 0.83 14.66 -12.57
C TYR A 142 -0.21 13.79 -11.84
N ALA A 143 -0.59 14.17 -10.63
CA ALA A 143 -1.66 13.46 -9.89
C ALA A 143 -2.97 13.43 -10.70
N ARG A 144 -3.36 14.55 -11.29
CA ARG A 144 -4.52 14.63 -12.19
C ARG A 144 -4.39 13.74 -13.42
N ALA A 145 -3.21 13.63 -14.01
CA ALA A 145 -2.99 12.75 -15.16
C ALA A 145 -3.19 11.27 -14.79
N LEU A 146 -2.72 10.83 -13.62
CA LEU A 146 -2.95 9.47 -13.10
C LEU A 146 -4.44 9.20 -12.85
N ILE A 147 -5.13 10.13 -12.19
CA ILE A 147 -6.58 10.03 -11.93
C ILE A 147 -7.37 9.98 -13.24
N ALA A 148 -7.05 10.85 -14.19
CA ALA A 148 -7.69 10.88 -15.51
C ALA A 148 -7.42 9.59 -16.31
N ALA A 149 -6.27 8.94 -16.12
CA ALA A 149 -5.97 7.64 -16.72
C ALA A 149 -6.78 6.49 -16.10
N GLY A 150 -7.38 6.70 -14.92
CA GLY A 150 -8.24 5.73 -14.26
C GLY A 150 -7.79 5.27 -12.88
N MET A 151 -6.71 5.85 -12.33
CA MET A 151 -6.29 5.56 -10.95
C MET A 151 -7.32 6.13 -9.97
N ASN A 152 -7.85 5.28 -9.10
CA ASN A 152 -8.92 5.64 -8.17
C ASN A 152 -8.65 5.27 -6.73
N ARG A 153 -7.45 4.75 -6.40
CA ARG A 153 -7.02 4.48 -5.03
C ARG A 153 -5.53 4.75 -4.86
N PHE A 154 -5.18 5.43 -3.78
CA PHE A 154 -3.80 5.76 -3.44
C PHE A 154 -3.48 5.25 -2.04
N TYR A 155 -2.37 4.52 -1.91
CA TYR A 155 -1.76 4.14 -0.63
C TYR A 155 -0.49 4.98 -0.46
N ILE A 156 -0.61 6.11 0.23
CA ILE A 156 0.53 7.03 0.42
C ILE A 156 1.29 6.66 1.67
N SER A 157 2.59 6.42 1.52
CA SER A 157 3.48 6.07 2.63
C SER A 157 3.93 7.32 3.39
N ILE A 158 3.46 7.47 4.62
CA ILE A 158 3.84 8.56 5.52
C ILE A 158 4.10 8.00 6.93
N HIS A 159 5.24 8.33 7.54
CA HIS A 159 5.76 7.61 8.71
C HIS A 159 5.86 8.47 9.97
N GLY A 160 5.26 9.64 9.94
CA GLY A 160 5.21 10.56 11.08
C GLY A 160 4.40 11.81 10.80
N HIS A 161 3.87 12.42 11.85
CA HIS A 161 3.09 13.65 11.81
C HIS A 161 3.94 14.93 11.80
N THR A 162 5.27 14.78 11.90
CA THR A 162 6.23 15.87 11.85
C THR A 162 7.35 15.57 10.86
N LYS A 163 7.93 16.65 10.29
CA LYS A 163 9.10 16.56 9.41
C LYS A 163 10.22 15.72 10.03
N ARG A 164 10.59 16.04 11.29
CA ARG A 164 11.68 15.37 12.00
C ARG A 164 11.45 13.86 12.09
N LEU A 165 10.23 13.42 12.38
CA LEU A 165 9.89 12.02 12.52
C LEU A 165 9.90 11.32 11.16
N HIS A 166 9.21 11.87 10.17
CA HIS A 166 9.12 11.30 8.83
C HIS A 166 10.49 11.23 8.14
N GLU A 167 11.22 12.34 8.09
CA GLU A 167 12.52 12.39 7.41
C GLU A 167 13.61 11.63 8.15
N GLY A 168 13.52 11.50 9.48
CA GLY A 168 14.38 10.63 10.26
C GLY A 168 14.24 9.14 9.86
N LEU A 169 13.10 8.75 9.32
CA LEU A 169 12.81 7.38 8.85
C LEU A 169 13.05 7.20 7.35
N THR A 170 12.64 8.16 6.53
CA THR A 170 12.86 8.13 5.07
C THR A 170 14.29 8.47 4.67
N ARG A 171 15.08 9.10 5.57
CA ARG A 171 16.45 9.60 5.33
C ARG A 171 16.56 10.45 4.05
N THR A 172 15.52 11.22 3.78
CA THR A 172 15.44 12.03 2.56
C THR A 172 14.91 13.42 2.93
N PRO A 173 15.75 14.47 2.83
CA PRO A 173 15.31 15.84 3.06
C PRO A 173 14.12 16.22 2.17
N GLU A 174 13.25 17.08 2.67
CA GLU A 174 12.05 17.59 1.99
C GLU A 174 11.00 16.52 1.63
N SER A 175 11.22 15.24 2.04
CA SER A 175 10.27 14.18 1.76
C SER A 175 8.94 14.39 2.50
N PHE A 176 8.97 14.98 3.69
CA PHE A 176 7.76 15.24 4.47
C PHE A 176 6.84 16.24 3.77
N GLU A 177 7.35 17.40 3.42
CA GLU A 177 6.56 18.46 2.76
C GLU A 177 6.04 18.02 1.41
N GLN A 178 6.86 17.31 0.63
CA GLN A 178 6.44 16.81 -0.69
C GLN A 178 5.37 15.71 -0.56
N THR A 179 5.54 14.76 0.38
CA THR A 179 4.54 13.71 0.63
C THR A 179 3.22 14.32 1.11
N LEU A 180 3.28 15.28 2.04
CA LEU A 180 2.10 15.96 2.56
C LEU A 180 1.37 16.75 1.46
N ALA A 181 2.10 17.51 0.66
CA ALA A 181 1.52 18.21 -0.47
C ALA A 181 0.86 17.25 -1.48
N GLY A 182 1.48 16.08 -1.72
CA GLY A 182 0.90 15.03 -2.57
C GLY A 182 -0.39 14.45 -2.00
N LEU A 183 -0.42 14.22 -0.69
CA LEU A 183 -1.62 13.77 0.03
C LEU A 183 -2.75 14.79 -0.08
N ASP A 184 -2.46 16.07 0.19
CA ASP A 184 -3.43 17.16 0.09
C ASP A 184 -3.97 17.34 -1.34
N VAL A 185 -3.13 17.09 -2.35
CA VAL A 185 -3.58 17.09 -3.75
C VAL A 185 -4.57 15.97 -3.99
N VAL A 186 -4.27 14.73 -3.57
CA VAL A 186 -5.16 13.58 -3.79
C VAL A 186 -6.47 13.74 -3.03
N ALA A 187 -6.44 14.25 -1.79
CA ALA A 187 -7.62 14.48 -0.96
C ALA A 187 -8.69 15.36 -1.64
N LYS A 188 -8.28 16.32 -2.49
CA LYS A 188 -9.21 17.16 -3.27
C LYS A 188 -10.11 16.34 -4.21
N TYR A 189 -9.68 15.14 -4.58
CA TYR A 189 -10.39 14.26 -5.52
C TYR A 189 -11.28 13.21 -4.85
N ALA A 190 -11.35 13.17 -3.51
CA ALA A 190 -12.23 12.26 -2.77
C ALA A 190 -13.70 12.39 -3.22
N ARG A 191 -14.18 13.63 -3.46
CA ARG A 191 -15.53 13.89 -3.98
C ARG A 191 -15.82 13.28 -5.37
N TYR A 192 -14.80 12.83 -6.08
CA TYR A 192 -14.91 12.16 -7.37
C TYR A 192 -14.73 10.64 -7.27
N GLY A 193 -14.77 10.09 -6.06
CA GLY A 193 -14.63 8.66 -5.81
C GLY A 193 -13.19 8.14 -5.79
N VAL A 194 -12.20 9.04 -5.62
CA VAL A 194 -10.82 8.66 -5.36
C VAL A 194 -10.66 8.34 -3.90
N GLU A 195 -10.16 7.15 -3.57
CA GLU A 195 -9.92 6.69 -2.21
C GLU A 195 -8.47 7.04 -1.80
N LEU A 196 -8.33 7.67 -0.63
CA LEU A 196 -7.04 8.07 -0.07
C LEU A 196 -6.74 7.26 1.19
N HIS A 197 -5.85 6.31 1.05
CA HIS A 197 -5.35 5.49 2.16
C HIS A 197 -3.89 5.85 2.44
N THR A 198 -3.46 5.64 3.67
CA THR A 198 -2.05 5.80 4.04
C THR A 198 -1.50 4.52 4.65
N SER A 199 -0.20 4.30 4.45
CA SER A 199 0.57 3.24 5.08
C SER A 199 1.69 3.84 5.93
N THR A 200 1.72 3.49 7.21
CA THR A 200 2.75 3.90 8.16
C THR A 200 3.49 2.67 8.66
N VAL A 201 4.72 2.47 8.21
CA VAL A 201 5.58 1.42 8.75
C VAL A 201 5.95 1.77 10.18
N LEU A 202 5.62 0.87 11.11
CA LEU A 202 5.87 1.04 12.53
C LEU A 202 7.32 0.73 12.87
N THR A 203 7.92 1.64 13.61
CA THR A 203 9.27 1.55 14.15
C THR A 203 9.28 2.00 15.61
N ARG A 204 10.31 1.68 16.39
CA ARG A 204 10.46 2.22 17.76
C ARG A 204 10.37 3.74 17.83
N ARG A 205 10.65 4.45 16.72
CA ARG A 205 10.64 5.91 16.69
C ARG A 205 9.25 6.52 16.57
N ASN A 206 8.36 5.90 15.79
CA ASN A 206 7.03 6.45 15.54
C ASN A 206 5.92 5.72 16.32
N LEU A 207 6.17 4.52 16.82
CA LEU A 207 5.21 3.75 17.60
C LEU A 207 4.59 4.53 18.79
N PRO A 208 5.33 5.38 19.54
CA PRO A 208 4.72 6.17 20.61
C PRO A 208 3.73 7.24 20.15
N PHE A 209 3.65 7.53 18.85
CA PHE A 209 2.89 8.66 18.29
C PHE A 209 1.72 8.21 17.39
N LEU A 210 1.12 7.04 17.67
CA LEU A 210 0.03 6.51 16.84
C LEU A 210 -1.17 7.44 16.78
N ALA A 211 -1.56 8.03 17.93
CA ALA A 211 -2.68 8.94 18.02
C ALA A 211 -2.43 10.22 17.22
N GLU A 212 -1.26 10.84 17.42
CA GLU A 212 -0.88 12.07 16.73
C GLU A 212 -0.76 11.86 15.21
N ILE A 213 -0.23 10.71 14.79
CA ILE A 213 -0.15 10.34 13.37
C ILE A 213 -1.56 10.16 12.81
N TYR A 214 -2.41 9.43 13.51
CA TYR A 214 -3.79 9.18 13.09
C TYR A 214 -4.58 10.48 12.95
N GLU A 215 -4.60 11.31 13.99
CA GLU A 215 -5.31 12.59 14.01
C GLU A 215 -4.78 13.53 12.90
N PHE A 216 -3.47 13.61 12.75
CA PHE A 216 -2.85 14.36 11.67
C PHE A 216 -3.33 13.92 10.28
N LEU A 217 -3.34 12.61 10.01
CA LEU A 217 -3.76 12.07 8.72
C LEU A 217 -5.26 12.28 8.48
N ARG A 218 -6.08 12.09 9.50
CA ARG A 218 -7.53 12.35 9.41
C ARG A 218 -7.82 13.82 9.10
N ALA A 219 -7.09 14.75 9.70
CA ALA A 219 -7.21 16.18 9.41
C ALA A 219 -6.87 16.54 7.96
N HIS A 220 -6.06 15.73 7.29
CA HIS A 220 -5.72 15.86 5.87
C HIS A 220 -6.63 15.03 4.92
N GLY A 221 -7.76 14.53 5.43
CA GLY A 221 -8.78 13.86 4.60
C GLY A 221 -8.44 12.43 4.21
N VAL A 222 -7.60 11.74 4.98
CA VAL A 222 -7.29 10.32 4.77
C VAL A 222 -8.50 9.46 5.16
N ASP A 223 -8.95 8.59 4.28
CA ASP A 223 -10.08 7.68 4.51
C ASP A 223 -9.72 6.53 5.45
N GLN A 224 -8.54 5.95 5.26
CA GLN A 224 -8.06 4.79 6.00
C GLN A 224 -6.57 4.91 6.32
N VAL A 225 -6.20 4.61 7.58
CA VAL A 225 -4.82 4.54 8.04
C VAL A 225 -4.43 3.09 8.26
N VAL A 226 -3.36 2.63 7.62
CA VAL A 226 -2.77 1.30 7.86
C VAL A 226 -1.47 1.48 8.63
N PHE A 227 -1.42 0.92 9.82
CA PHE A 227 -0.20 0.74 10.60
C PHE A 227 0.41 -0.61 10.25
N ASN A 228 1.53 -0.58 9.55
CA ASN A 228 2.17 -1.77 9.01
C ASN A 228 3.34 -2.16 9.91
N VAL A 229 3.29 -3.35 10.51
CA VAL A 229 4.43 -3.88 11.25
C VAL A 229 5.52 -4.22 10.24
N MET A 230 6.70 -3.72 10.54
CA MET A 230 7.84 -3.83 9.65
C MET A 230 8.22 -5.29 9.37
N GLN A 231 8.48 -5.59 8.11
CA GLN A 231 9.09 -6.87 7.74
C GLN A 231 10.58 -6.86 8.06
N ALA A 232 11.06 -7.92 8.71
CA ALA A 232 12.44 -8.00 9.19
C ALA A 232 13.45 -8.41 8.09
N ASN A 233 13.32 -7.81 6.90
CA ASN A 233 14.12 -8.13 5.71
C ASN A 233 14.86 -6.91 5.17
N GLY A 234 15.85 -7.14 4.35
CA GLY A 234 16.61 -6.10 3.67
C GLY A 234 17.26 -5.12 4.65
N ARG A 235 17.09 -3.84 4.40
CA ARG A 235 17.67 -2.80 5.25
C ARG A 235 17.04 -2.79 6.66
N ALA A 236 15.78 -3.20 6.79
CA ALA A 236 15.13 -3.37 8.09
C ALA A 236 15.87 -4.41 8.96
N ASP A 237 16.40 -5.47 8.36
CA ASP A 237 17.24 -6.46 9.06
C ASP A 237 18.58 -5.86 9.51
N THR A 238 19.22 -5.06 8.67
CA THR A 238 20.48 -4.37 8.98
C THR A 238 20.35 -3.43 10.18
N TYR A 239 19.25 -2.71 10.30
CA TYR A 239 19.00 -1.76 11.39
C TYR A 239 18.07 -2.29 12.48
N PHE A 240 17.80 -3.59 12.49
CA PHE A 240 16.79 -4.26 13.33
C PHE A 240 16.78 -3.79 14.77
N GLU A 241 17.92 -3.88 15.47
CA GLU A 241 18.05 -3.55 16.90
C GLU A 241 17.67 -2.09 17.21
N HIS A 242 17.79 -1.21 16.24
CA HIS A 242 17.55 0.23 16.44
C HIS A 242 16.13 0.67 16.08
N ILE A 243 15.45 -0.10 15.22
CA ILE A 243 14.18 0.36 14.66
C ILE A 243 13.01 -0.60 14.88
N PHE A 244 13.27 -1.91 15.07
CA PHE A 244 12.19 -2.89 15.18
C PHE A 244 11.62 -2.90 16.61
N PRO A 245 10.33 -2.56 16.83
CA PRO A 245 9.66 -2.77 18.10
C PRO A 245 9.31 -4.24 18.27
N THR A 246 9.17 -4.73 19.50
CA THR A 246 8.59 -6.05 19.70
C THR A 246 7.12 -6.08 19.28
N TYR A 247 6.61 -7.27 19.01
CA TYR A 247 5.18 -7.40 18.67
C TYR A 247 4.29 -7.06 19.87
N THR A 248 4.71 -7.42 21.07
CA THR A 248 4.02 -7.08 22.32
C THR A 248 3.99 -5.56 22.54
N GLU A 249 5.12 -4.85 22.34
CA GLU A 249 5.17 -3.38 22.40
C GLU A 249 4.21 -2.78 21.37
N THR A 250 4.22 -3.28 20.13
CA THR A 250 3.36 -2.80 19.06
C THR A 250 1.88 -2.96 19.39
N ALA A 251 1.46 -4.16 19.81
CA ALA A 251 0.08 -4.42 20.21
C ALA A 251 -0.32 -3.56 21.42
N GLY A 252 0.56 -3.39 22.40
CA GLY A 252 0.30 -2.55 23.58
C GLY A 252 0.13 -1.07 23.24
N HIS A 253 0.90 -0.52 22.31
CA HIS A 253 0.71 0.86 21.84
C HIS A 253 -0.60 1.02 21.06
N MET A 254 -0.91 0.06 20.18
CA MET A 254 -2.16 0.06 19.45
C MET A 254 -3.38 -0.03 20.37
N ALA A 255 -3.34 -0.90 21.40
CA ALA A 255 -4.40 -1.02 22.38
C ALA A 255 -4.67 0.30 23.11
N ARG A 256 -3.62 0.98 23.59
CA ARG A 256 -3.75 2.30 24.25
C ARG A 256 -4.33 3.37 23.32
N PHE A 257 -3.90 3.38 22.06
CA PHE A 257 -4.45 4.30 21.05
C PHE A 257 -5.95 4.06 20.85
N LEU A 258 -6.37 2.81 20.65
CA LEU A 258 -7.78 2.45 20.44
C LEU A 258 -8.65 2.70 21.68
N GLU A 259 -8.12 2.44 22.87
CA GLU A 259 -8.80 2.74 24.14
C GLU A 259 -9.07 4.25 24.27
N ALA A 260 -8.04 5.08 24.03
CA ALA A 260 -8.18 6.52 24.08
C ALA A 260 -9.20 7.06 23.05
N ALA A 261 -9.26 6.50 21.87
CA ALA A 261 -10.24 6.85 20.85
C ALA A 261 -11.65 6.39 21.25
N SER A 262 -11.80 5.19 21.83
CA SER A 262 -13.08 4.69 22.35
C SER A 262 -13.66 5.58 23.44
N LEU A 263 -12.82 6.11 24.33
CA LEU A 263 -13.27 7.05 25.37
C LEU A 263 -13.79 8.38 24.80
N ARG A 264 -13.43 8.72 23.56
CA ARG A 264 -13.95 9.89 22.83
C ARG A 264 -15.14 9.55 21.95
N GLU A 265 -15.64 8.32 22.01
CA GLU A 265 -16.70 7.80 21.12
C GLU A 265 -16.32 7.93 19.62
N GLU A 266 -15.04 7.91 19.33
CA GLU A 266 -14.50 8.07 17.99
C GLU A 266 -14.43 6.71 17.27
N ARG A 267 -14.96 6.67 16.08
CA ARG A 267 -14.84 5.50 15.21
C ARG A 267 -13.51 5.53 14.47
N VAL A 268 -12.59 4.64 14.86
CA VAL A 268 -11.22 4.63 14.35
C VAL A 268 -11.13 3.83 13.05
N GLN A 269 -10.71 4.49 11.96
CA GLN A 269 -10.41 3.90 10.66
C GLN A 269 -8.90 3.61 10.55
N ALA A 270 -8.37 2.84 11.51
CA ALA A 270 -6.97 2.43 11.57
C ALA A 270 -6.85 0.93 11.74
N PHE A 271 -5.94 0.32 11.00
CA PHE A 271 -5.71 -1.13 10.95
C PHE A 271 -4.26 -1.42 11.25
N LEU A 272 -4.03 -2.53 11.98
CA LEU A 272 -2.71 -3.08 12.23
C LEU A 272 -2.53 -4.31 11.36
N VAL A 273 -1.50 -4.32 10.53
CA VAL A 273 -1.21 -5.42 9.60
C VAL A 273 0.19 -5.99 9.82
N ASP A 274 0.44 -7.16 9.28
CA ASP A 274 1.71 -7.92 9.40
C ASP A 274 2.10 -8.27 10.83
N ILE A 275 1.12 -8.62 11.66
CA ILE A 275 1.33 -8.97 13.06
C ILE A 275 0.78 -10.36 13.39
N PRO A 276 1.53 -11.22 14.13
CA PRO A 276 1.01 -12.50 14.60
C PRO A 276 -0.21 -12.33 15.49
N LEU A 277 -1.35 -12.95 15.14
CA LEU A 277 -2.65 -12.70 15.77
C LEU A 277 -2.68 -13.03 17.27
N CYS A 278 -1.85 -13.96 17.74
CA CYS A 278 -1.74 -14.29 19.17
C CYS A 278 -1.25 -13.11 20.02
N THR A 279 -0.55 -12.12 19.42
CA THR A 279 -0.08 -10.93 20.14
C THR A 279 -1.13 -9.80 20.17
N THR A 280 -2.26 -9.96 19.49
CA THR A 280 -3.28 -8.92 19.31
C THR A 280 -4.58 -9.21 20.03
N THR A 281 -4.61 -10.12 20.97
CA THR A 281 -5.84 -10.57 21.67
C THR A 281 -6.55 -9.47 22.45
N THR A 282 -5.85 -8.39 22.78
CA THR A 282 -6.40 -7.20 23.46
C THR A 282 -6.99 -6.17 22.49
N LEU A 283 -6.83 -6.36 21.18
CA LEU A 283 -7.34 -5.45 20.17
C LEU A 283 -8.74 -5.89 19.72
N PRO A 284 -9.62 -4.94 19.34
CA PRO A 284 -10.88 -5.27 18.67
C PRO A 284 -10.65 -6.09 17.41
N ASP A 285 -11.55 -7.03 17.10
CA ASP A 285 -11.43 -7.94 15.94
C ASP A 285 -11.30 -7.16 14.63
N PHE A 286 -12.00 -6.06 14.48
CA PHE A 286 -11.96 -5.19 13.32
C PHE A 286 -10.57 -4.58 13.05
N ASN A 287 -9.82 -4.26 14.10
CA ASN A 287 -8.52 -3.56 13.97
C ASN A 287 -7.33 -4.50 13.91
N ARG A 288 -7.55 -5.80 14.07
CA ARG A 288 -6.49 -6.81 14.07
C ARG A 288 -6.66 -7.80 12.92
N GLY A 289 -5.58 -8.40 12.52
CA GLY A 289 -5.63 -9.52 11.58
C GLY A 289 -6.08 -9.16 10.17
N TYR A 290 -6.00 -7.87 9.79
CA TYR A 290 -6.18 -7.47 8.40
C TYR A 290 -5.06 -8.08 7.58
N VAL A 291 -5.38 -9.14 6.85
CA VAL A 291 -4.44 -9.82 5.97
C VAL A 291 -4.67 -9.37 4.54
N GLU A 292 -3.64 -8.80 3.92
CA GLU A 292 -3.68 -8.50 2.51
C GLU A 292 -3.35 -9.75 1.70
N SER A 293 -4.22 -10.11 0.76
CA SER A 293 -3.95 -11.15 -0.22
C SER A 293 -3.52 -10.51 -1.54
N TYR A 294 -2.38 -10.92 -2.08
CA TYR A 294 -1.90 -10.46 -3.38
C TYR A 294 -1.09 -11.52 -4.11
N VAL A 295 -1.03 -11.33 -5.42
CA VAL A 295 -0.17 -12.11 -6.33
C VAL A 295 0.69 -11.14 -7.15
N HIS A 296 1.95 -11.47 -7.38
CA HIS A 296 2.81 -10.77 -8.32
C HIS A 296 3.57 -11.76 -9.21
N PHE A 297 4.18 -11.26 -10.29
CA PHE A 297 4.95 -12.06 -11.22
C PHE A 297 6.40 -11.57 -11.22
N GLU A 298 7.32 -12.50 -11.05
CA GLU A 298 8.77 -12.24 -11.11
C GLU A 298 9.44 -13.13 -12.14
N PRO A 299 10.57 -12.71 -12.72
CA PRO A 299 11.41 -13.61 -13.50
C PRO A 299 11.85 -14.80 -12.65
N ALA A 300 11.75 -16.01 -13.19
CA ALA A 300 12.26 -17.20 -12.53
C ALA A 300 13.77 -17.08 -12.41
N VAL A 301 14.29 -16.94 -11.20
CA VAL A 301 15.72 -16.90 -10.92
C VAL A 301 16.16 -18.31 -10.58
N ASN A 302 17.16 -18.83 -11.30
CA ASN A 302 17.70 -20.15 -11.05
C ASN A 302 18.37 -20.21 -9.67
N GLY A 303 17.68 -20.74 -8.68
CA GLY A 303 18.28 -21.39 -7.51
C GLY A 303 18.68 -20.54 -6.31
N GLU A 304 18.66 -19.21 -6.36
CA GLU A 304 19.11 -18.36 -5.23
C GLU A 304 18.05 -17.36 -4.74
N GLY A 305 16.78 -17.56 -5.08
CA GLY A 305 15.67 -16.73 -4.60
C GLY A 305 15.22 -17.10 -3.19
N LEU A 306 14.61 -16.14 -2.48
CA LEU A 306 14.03 -16.28 -1.13
C LEU A 306 12.93 -17.35 -1.04
N ILE A 307 12.40 -17.81 -2.17
CA ILE A 307 11.32 -18.80 -2.25
C ILE A 307 11.89 -20.15 -2.71
N PRO A 308 11.62 -21.23 -1.98
CA PRO A 308 12.07 -22.56 -2.38
C PRO A 308 11.63 -22.90 -3.81
N ALA A 309 12.57 -23.41 -4.63
CA ALA A 309 12.31 -23.77 -6.02
C ALA A 309 11.10 -24.70 -6.20
N GLU A 310 10.81 -25.52 -5.20
CA GLU A 310 9.68 -26.44 -5.19
C GLU A 310 8.32 -25.70 -5.14
N THR A 311 8.25 -24.57 -4.44
CA THR A 311 7.05 -23.71 -4.37
C THR A 311 6.84 -22.98 -5.69
N LEU A 312 7.91 -22.57 -6.34
CA LEU A 312 7.90 -21.84 -7.62
C LEU A 312 7.46 -22.72 -8.81
N LEU A 313 7.67 -24.03 -8.75
CA LEU A 313 7.37 -24.96 -9.85
C LEU A 313 5.88 -25.04 -10.22
N ARG A 314 4.98 -24.62 -9.36
CA ARG A 314 3.53 -24.82 -9.57
C ARG A 314 2.85 -23.76 -10.42
N ARG A 315 3.50 -22.61 -10.67
CA ARG A 315 2.88 -21.46 -11.34
C ARG A 315 3.80 -20.81 -12.37
N LYS A 316 4.64 -21.60 -13.02
CA LYS A 316 5.53 -21.11 -14.07
C LYS A 316 4.75 -20.78 -15.33
N THR A 317 5.12 -19.69 -15.96
CA THR A 317 4.61 -19.27 -17.26
C THR A 317 5.75 -18.68 -18.09
N GLU A 318 5.55 -18.50 -19.37
CA GLU A 318 6.55 -17.95 -20.28
C GLU A 318 5.99 -16.73 -21.01
N LEU A 319 6.82 -15.70 -21.12
CA LEU A 319 6.56 -14.51 -21.90
C LEU A 319 7.81 -14.13 -22.68
N ASP A 320 7.74 -14.16 -24.00
CA ASP A 320 8.84 -13.80 -24.91
C ASP A 320 10.17 -14.50 -24.57
N GLY A 321 10.13 -15.81 -24.27
CA GLY A 321 11.28 -16.60 -23.85
C GLY A 321 11.78 -16.35 -22.43
N ARG A 322 11.06 -15.53 -21.66
CA ARG A 322 11.31 -15.31 -20.23
C ARG A 322 10.42 -16.23 -19.40
N GLU A 323 11.02 -17.04 -18.56
CA GLU A 323 10.28 -17.80 -17.56
C GLU A 323 9.85 -16.86 -16.44
N LEU A 324 8.56 -16.82 -16.15
CA LEU A 324 7.96 -16.03 -15.08
C LEU A 324 7.34 -16.95 -14.03
N VAL A 325 7.35 -16.50 -12.79
CA VAL A 325 6.73 -17.17 -11.66
C VAL A 325 5.66 -16.26 -11.05
N ALA A 326 4.46 -16.79 -10.88
CA ALA A 326 3.44 -16.15 -10.08
C ALA A 326 3.67 -16.46 -8.61
N ILE A 327 3.86 -15.44 -7.79
CA ILE A 327 4.13 -15.54 -6.36
C ILE A 327 2.95 -14.95 -5.61
N ALA A 328 2.23 -15.77 -4.87
CA ALA A 328 1.23 -15.29 -3.95
C ALA A 328 1.87 -14.90 -2.60
N ARG A 329 1.23 -14.00 -1.85
CA ARG A 329 1.67 -13.63 -0.51
C ARG A 329 1.85 -14.86 0.40
N SER A 330 0.94 -15.83 0.30
CA SER A 330 1.02 -17.09 1.04
C SER A 330 2.27 -17.93 0.73
N ASP A 331 2.85 -17.76 -0.44
CA ASP A 331 4.09 -18.46 -0.81
C ASP A 331 5.29 -17.83 -0.08
N LEU A 332 5.29 -16.50 0.08
CA LEU A 332 6.30 -15.77 0.88
C LEU A 332 6.22 -16.12 2.36
N ASP A 333 5.01 -16.25 2.88
CA ASP A 333 4.77 -16.57 4.28
C ASP A 333 5.41 -17.90 4.67
N GLY A 334 5.29 -18.93 3.83
CA GLY A 334 5.88 -20.23 4.07
C GLY A 334 7.41 -20.27 4.03
N ALA A 335 8.05 -19.37 3.27
CA ALA A 335 9.50 -19.32 3.11
C ALA A 335 10.20 -18.49 4.21
N GLU A 336 9.59 -17.39 4.63
CA GLU A 336 10.22 -16.37 5.49
C GLU A 336 9.66 -16.33 6.90
N ARG A 337 8.54 -17.01 7.14
CA ARG A 337 7.85 -17.08 8.43
C ARG A 337 7.76 -18.51 8.94
N SER A 338 7.66 -18.65 10.24
CA SER A 338 7.51 -19.95 10.90
C SER A 338 6.33 -19.98 11.87
N LYS A 339 5.78 -21.18 12.01
CA LYS A 339 4.84 -21.56 13.07
C LYS A 339 5.44 -22.74 13.81
N ARG A 340 5.30 -22.77 15.14
CA ARG A 340 5.71 -23.92 15.95
C ARG A 340 4.56 -24.92 16.09
N GLU A 341 4.85 -26.11 16.62
CA GLU A 341 3.86 -27.21 16.72
C GLU A 341 2.61 -26.78 17.50
N GLU A 342 2.76 -26.00 18.57
CA GLU A 342 1.66 -25.51 19.39
C GLU A 342 0.73 -24.57 18.64
N CYS A 343 1.20 -23.92 17.56
CA CYS A 343 0.36 -23.07 16.72
C CYS A 343 -0.78 -23.83 16.04
N LYS A 344 -0.62 -25.14 15.80
CA LYS A 344 -1.68 -25.99 15.24
C LYS A 344 -2.94 -26.06 16.11
N GLN A 345 -2.82 -25.78 17.40
CA GLN A 345 -3.94 -25.74 18.34
C GLN A 345 -4.47 -24.32 18.54
N CYS A 346 -3.87 -23.33 17.90
CA CYS A 346 -4.29 -21.94 18.00
C CYS A 346 -5.55 -21.71 17.17
N ARG A 347 -6.55 -21.04 17.77
CA ARG A 347 -7.79 -20.67 17.05
C ARG A 347 -7.55 -19.80 15.81
N TYR A 348 -6.39 -19.15 15.72
CA TYR A 348 -6.00 -18.31 14.59
C TYR A 348 -5.07 -19.01 13.59
N ASP A 349 -4.79 -20.30 13.74
CA ASP A 349 -3.80 -20.99 12.90
C ASP A 349 -4.07 -20.83 11.40
N ALA A 350 -5.32 -20.99 11.00
CA ALA A 350 -5.72 -20.86 9.58
C ALA A 350 -5.59 -19.44 9.02
N GLN A 351 -5.57 -18.41 9.88
CA GLN A 351 -5.54 -17.00 9.48
C GLN A 351 -4.18 -16.36 9.71
N CYS A 352 -3.40 -16.90 10.66
CA CYS A 352 -2.12 -16.35 11.05
C CYS A 352 -1.05 -16.72 10.03
N GLU A 353 -0.29 -15.75 9.58
CA GLU A 353 0.83 -15.95 8.64
C GLU A 353 2.09 -16.51 9.31
N GLY A 354 2.15 -16.55 10.65
CA GLY A 354 3.33 -16.93 11.40
C GLY A 354 4.23 -15.74 11.77
N VAL A 355 5.45 -16.05 12.20
CA VAL A 355 6.43 -15.06 12.70
C VAL A 355 7.65 -15.04 11.79
N TRP A 356 8.13 -13.85 11.46
CA TRP A 356 9.33 -13.67 10.64
C TRP A 356 10.54 -14.40 11.22
N ASN A 357 11.20 -15.23 10.41
CA ASN A 357 12.36 -16.01 10.83
C ASN A 357 13.51 -15.15 11.36
N ASN A 358 13.69 -13.94 10.78
CA ASN A 358 14.69 -12.98 11.25
C ASN A 358 14.39 -12.46 12.65
N TYR A 359 13.10 -12.27 12.96
CA TYR A 359 12.66 -11.90 14.30
C TYR A 359 12.91 -13.04 15.31
N LEU A 360 12.49 -14.27 14.95
CA LEU A 360 12.66 -15.44 15.82
C LEU A 360 14.13 -15.74 16.16
N ARG A 361 15.04 -15.50 15.23
CA ARG A 361 16.50 -15.67 15.50
C ARG A 361 17.02 -14.73 16.58
N ARG A 362 16.36 -13.58 16.81
CA ARG A 362 16.76 -12.56 17.78
C ARG A 362 16.00 -12.63 19.10
N HIS A 363 14.71 -12.89 19.05
CA HIS A 363 13.79 -12.77 20.17
C HIS A 363 13.18 -14.12 20.63
N GLY A 364 13.30 -15.17 19.80
CA GLY A 364 12.68 -16.47 20.12
C GLY A 364 11.16 -16.44 20.06
N TRP A 365 10.53 -17.35 20.82
CA TRP A 365 9.09 -17.59 20.76
C TRP A 365 8.29 -17.04 21.96
N ASP A 366 8.94 -16.36 22.91
CA ASP A 366 8.35 -16.05 24.22
C ASP A 366 7.10 -15.14 24.13
N GLU A 367 7.02 -14.29 23.12
CA GLU A 367 5.86 -13.40 22.87
C GLU A 367 4.66 -14.14 22.25
N PHE A 368 4.85 -15.34 21.69
CA PHE A 368 3.85 -15.97 20.83
C PHE A 368 3.15 -17.12 21.55
N ILE A 369 2.14 -16.80 22.33
CA ILE A 369 1.35 -17.77 23.07
C ILE A 369 0.12 -18.13 22.23
N PRO A 370 -0.02 -19.40 21.76
CA PRO A 370 -1.19 -19.87 21.05
C PRO A 370 -2.47 -19.59 21.84
N VAL A 371 -3.52 -19.17 21.17
CA VAL A 371 -4.82 -18.84 21.76
C VAL A 371 -5.76 -20.00 21.54
N SER A 372 -6.24 -20.60 22.63
CA SER A 372 -7.22 -21.70 22.64
C SER A 372 -8.63 -21.23 22.28
#